data_266f67b5860ac68aa0e5743597d6671f
#
_entry.id   266f67b5860ac68aa0e5743597d6671f
#
_cell.length_a   1.000
_cell.length_b   1.000
_cell.length_c   1.000
_cell.angle_alpha   90.00
_cell.angle_beta   90.00
_cell.angle_gamma   90.00
#
_symmetry.space_group_name_H-M   'P 1'
#
loop_
_entity.id
_entity.type
_entity.pdbx_description
1 polymer ?
#
loop_
_entity_poly.entity_id
_entity_poly.type
_entity_poly.pdbx_seq_one_letter_code
_entity_poly.pdbx_strand_id
1 'polypeptide(L)'
;LGIDEHFFTRKKGFATTFVDLRNHTVFDVKLGRSEPSLRAYLQGLQGRGNVQVVVMDLSETYRSIARQYFPSATIVADRFHVVRLINQHFLKVWQQHDPEGRKNRGLISLMRRHQWNLNDEQHANLMTYLAGYPVLQALYAAKQKLVSLMLLKTLTARRARAKLPQLFGLLDQLRDSPLRVLARTLTS
;
A
#
# COMPACT_ATOMS: atom_id res chain seq x y z
N LEU A 1 -16.29 -6.33 -4.34
CA LEU A 1 -15.96 -7.06 -3.11
C LEU A 1 -14.61 -6.57 -2.58
N GLY A 2 -14.54 -6.22 -1.30
CA GLY A 2 -13.27 -6.00 -0.59
C GLY A 2 -12.90 -7.26 0.20
N ILE A 3 -11.61 -7.58 0.26
CA ILE A 3 -11.06 -8.68 1.05
C ILE A 3 -9.88 -8.13 1.85
N ASP A 4 -9.95 -8.22 3.17
CA ASP A 4 -8.90 -7.73 4.07
C ASP A 4 -8.67 -8.69 5.24
N GLU A 5 -7.44 -8.72 5.76
CA GLU A 5 -7.13 -9.51 6.94
C GLU A 5 -7.20 -8.68 8.21
N HIS A 6 -7.70 -9.30 9.24
CA HIS A 6 -7.72 -8.71 10.57
C HIS A 6 -7.15 -9.70 11.60
N PHE A 7 -6.20 -9.24 12.41
CA PHE A 7 -5.73 -10.02 13.54
C PHE A 7 -6.75 -9.96 14.66
N PHE A 8 -7.39 -11.06 14.94
CA PHE A 8 -8.49 -11.12 15.89
C PHE A 8 -8.00 -11.21 17.33
N THR A 9 -7.31 -12.31 17.67
CA THR A 9 -6.66 -12.51 18.99
C THR A 9 -5.49 -13.48 18.84
N ARG A 10 -4.58 -13.53 19.84
CA ARG A 10 -3.50 -14.54 19.86
C ARG A 10 -4.04 -15.97 19.81
N LYS A 11 -5.20 -16.24 20.43
CA LYS A 11 -5.82 -17.58 20.46
C LYS A 11 -6.55 -17.92 19.16
N LYS A 12 -7.25 -16.96 18.55
CA LYS A 12 -8.06 -17.17 17.34
C LYS A 12 -7.29 -16.88 16.05
N GLY A 13 -6.16 -16.18 16.14
CA GLY A 13 -5.33 -15.83 14.99
C GLY A 13 -5.96 -14.75 14.11
N PHE A 14 -5.93 -14.98 12.81
CA PHE A 14 -6.44 -14.05 11.80
C PHE A 14 -7.88 -14.38 11.39
N ALA A 15 -8.60 -13.36 11.00
CA ALA A 15 -9.86 -13.46 10.30
C ALA A 15 -9.78 -12.71 8.96
N THR A 16 -10.52 -13.17 7.98
CA THR A 16 -10.72 -12.49 6.70
C THR A 16 -12.07 -11.80 6.72
N THR A 17 -12.07 -10.50 6.46
CA THR A 17 -13.26 -9.67 6.35
C THR A 17 -13.61 -9.49 4.86
N PHE A 18 -14.85 -9.77 4.52
CA PHE A 18 -15.43 -9.53 3.21
C PHE A 18 -16.32 -8.30 3.29
N VAL A 19 -16.10 -7.32 2.38
CA VAL A 19 -16.76 -6.01 2.39
C VAL A 19 -17.51 -5.80 1.08
N ASP A 20 -18.77 -5.40 1.19
CA ASP A 20 -19.49 -4.84 0.05
C ASP A 20 -19.06 -3.38 -0.13
N LEU A 21 -18.18 -3.14 -1.12
CA LEU A 21 -17.63 -1.82 -1.40
C LEU A 21 -18.66 -0.87 -2.03
N ARG A 22 -19.73 -1.38 -2.59
CA ARG A 22 -20.80 -0.55 -3.18
C ARG A 22 -21.67 0.07 -2.08
N ASN A 23 -22.01 -0.73 -1.08
CA ASN A 23 -22.88 -0.32 0.02
C ASN A 23 -22.11 0.10 1.28
N HIS A 24 -20.76 0.02 1.26
CA HIS A 24 -19.88 0.34 2.39
C HIS A 24 -20.23 -0.46 3.67
N THR A 25 -20.56 -1.72 3.51
CA THR A 25 -20.96 -2.60 4.61
C THR A 25 -20.07 -3.83 4.69
N VAL A 26 -19.87 -4.33 5.91
CA VAL A 26 -19.24 -5.64 6.09
C VAL A 26 -20.23 -6.70 5.60
N PHE A 27 -19.82 -7.49 4.62
CA PHE A 27 -20.62 -8.56 4.06
C PHE A 27 -20.55 -9.81 4.93
N ASP A 28 -19.34 -10.22 5.33
CA ASP A 28 -19.13 -11.37 6.22
C ASP A 28 -17.72 -11.34 6.84
N VAL A 29 -17.50 -12.12 7.90
CA VAL A 29 -16.19 -12.30 8.56
C VAL A 29 -15.95 -13.79 8.80
N LYS A 30 -14.82 -14.32 8.33
CA LYS A 30 -14.45 -15.74 8.49
C LYS A 30 -13.11 -15.88 9.19
N LEU A 31 -13.01 -16.83 10.10
CA LEU A 31 -11.73 -17.16 10.73
C LEU A 31 -10.78 -17.76 9.72
N GLY A 32 -9.50 -17.38 9.84
CA GLY A 32 -8.45 -17.80 8.95
C GLY A 32 -8.18 -16.79 7.83
N ARG A 33 -7.04 -16.98 7.15
CA ARG A 33 -6.58 -16.15 6.03
C ARG A 33 -5.98 -16.96 4.88
N SER A 34 -5.90 -18.28 5.05
CA SER A 34 -5.37 -19.18 4.04
C SER A 34 -6.49 -19.71 3.14
N GLU A 35 -6.13 -20.10 1.92
CA GLU A 35 -7.09 -20.72 0.99
C GLU A 35 -7.78 -21.94 1.62
N PRO A 36 -7.08 -22.90 2.28
CA PRO A 36 -7.76 -24.05 2.88
C PRO A 36 -8.79 -23.64 3.96
N SER A 37 -8.50 -22.59 4.74
CA SER A 37 -9.42 -22.14 5.80
C SER A 37 -10.67 -21.44 5.26
N LEU A 38 -10.59 -20.86 4.05
CA LEU A 38 -11.69 -20.11 3.43
C LEU A 38 -12.42 -20.89 2.35
N ARG A 39 -11.90 -22.06 1.94
CA ARG A 39 -12.38 -22.84 0.79
C ARG A 39 -13.88 -23.12 0.83
N ALA A 40 -14.34 -23.74 1.89
CA ALA A 40 -15.75 -24.13 2.00
C ALA A 40 -16.69 -22.91 1.92
N TYR A 41 -16.30 -21.82 2.55
CA TYR A 41 -17.04 -20.56 2.49
C TYR A 41 -17.06 -19.99 1.07
N LEU A 42 -15.89 -19.89 0.43
CA LEU A 42 -15.77 -19.31 -0.92
C LEU A 42 -16.48 -20.15 -1.99
N GLN A 43 -16.48 -21.47 -1.84
CA GLN A 43 -17.22 -22.37 -2.74
C GLN A 43 -18.74 -22.19 -2.61
N GLY A 44 -19.23 -22.03 -1.38
CA GLY A 44 -20.65 -21.83 -1.08
C GLY A 44 -21.15 -20.40 -1.27
N LEU A 45 -20.29 -19.45 -1.59
CA LEU A 45 -20.66 -18.03 -1.70
C LEU A 45 -21.59 -17.80 -2.89
N GLN A 46 -22.87 -17.50 -2.58
CA GLN A 46 -23.86 -17.18 -3.61
C GLN A 46 -23.54 -15.85 -4.32
N GLY A 47 -23.85 -15.78 -5.61
CA GLY A 47 -23.58 -14.58 -6.41
C GLY A 47 -22.10 -14.32 -6.72
N ARG A 48 -21.20 -15.25 -6.40
CA ARG A 48 -19.77 -15.16 -6.67
C ARG A 48 -19.45 -14.79 -8.13
N GLY A 49 -20.15 -15.35 -9.08
CA GLY A 49 -19.99 -15.03 -10.50
C GLY A 49 -20.34 -13.59 -10.90
N ASN A 50 -21.07 -12.86 -10.05
CA ASN A 50 -21.46 -11.47 -10.29
C ASN A 50 -20.43 -10.46 -9.78
N VAL A 51 -19.36 -10.91 -9.12
CA VAL A 51 -18.30 -10.03 -8.61
C VAL A 51 -17.45 -9.54 -9.78
N GLN A 52 -17.54 -8.25 -10.06
CA GLN A 52 -16.79 -7.60 -11.15
C GLN A 52 -15.43 -7.08 -10.71
N VAL A 53 -15.27 -6.72 -9.44
CA VAL A 53 -14.05 -6.15 -8.89
C VAL A 53 -13.77 -6.76 -7.52
N VAL A 54 -12.53 -7.22 -7.31
CA VAL A 54 -12.01 -7.61 -6.00
C VAL A 54 -10.92 -6.63 -5.61
N VAL A 55 -11.12 -5.91 -4.50
CA VAL A 55 -10.10 -5.06 -3.87
C VAL A 55 -9.50 -5.81 -2.70
N MET A 56 -8.19 -5.93 -2.66
CA MET A 56 -7.48 -6.66 -1.62
C MET A 56 -6.14 -6.00 -1.27
N ASP A 57 -5.53 -6.43 -0.18
CA ASP A 57 -4.15 -6.08 0.13
C ASP A 57 -3.15 -6.67 -0.91
N LEU A 58 -1.86 -6.40 -0.73
CA LEU A 58 -0.81 -6.90 -1.62
C LEU A 58 -0.39 -8.36 -1.30
N SER A 59 -1.26 -9.14 -0.66
CA SER A 59 -1.02 -10.54 -0.30
C SER A 59 -1.14 -11.46 -1.50
N GLU A 60 -0.10 -12.26 -1.77
CA GLU A 60 -0.15 -13.29 -2.79
C GLU A 60 -1.22 -14.36 -2.51
N THR A 61 -1.49 -14.62 -1.22
CA THR A 61 -2.56 -15.55 -0.81
C THR A 61 -3.92 -15.04 -1.27
N TYR A 62 -4.24 -13.78 -1.00
CA TYR A 62 -5.52 -13.21 -1.44
C TYR A 62 -5.58 -13.01 -2.95
N ARG A 63 -4.46 -12.73 -3.60
CA ARG A 63 -4.39 -12.69 -5.06
C ARG A 63 -4.73 -14.06 -5.67
N SER A 64 -4.16 -15.13 -5.13
CA SER A 64 -4.46 -16.50 -5.55
C SER A 64 -5.93 -16.85 -5.32
N ILE A 65 -6.48 -16.53 -4.14
CA ILE A 65 -7.90 -16.71 -3.81
C ILE A 65 -8.78 -15.93 -4.80
N ALA A 66 -8.47 -14.66 -5.06
CA ALA A 66 -9.25 -13.84 -5.98
C ALA A 66 -9.27 -14.42 -7.40
N ARG A 67 -8.12 -14.87 -7.91
CA ARG A 67 -8.02 -15.53 -9.24
C ARG A 67 -8.81 -16.81 -9.30
N GLN A 68 -8.76 -17.63 -8.26
CA GLN A 68 -9.39 -18.94 -8.22
C GLN A 68 -10.91 -18.86 -8.07
N TYR A 69 -11.40 -18.00 -7.19
CA TYR A 69 -12.82 -17.94 -6.81
C TYR A 69 -13.62 -16.86 -7.51
N PHE A 70 -12.95 -15.85 -8.09
CA PHE A 70 -13.56 -14.73 -8.81
C PHE A 70 -12.87 -14.50 -10.17
N PRO A 71 -12.83 -15.51 -11.05
CA PRO A 71 -12.01 -15.47 -12.28
C PRO A 71 -12.39 -14.36 -13.25
N SER A 72 -13.64 -13.91 -13.22
CA SER A 72 -14.13 -12.80 -14.07
C SER A 72 -13.90 -11.42 -13.47
N ALA A 73 -13.43 -11.33 -12.22
CA ALA A 73 -13.27 -10.06 -11.53
C ALA A 73 -11.92 -9.41 -11.85
N THR A 74 -11.94 -8.08 -11.99
CA THR A 74 -10.71 -7.29 -11.99
C THR A 74 -10.15 -7.21 -10.57
N ILE A 75 -8.89 -7.64 -10.40
CA ILE A 75 -8.19 -7.56 -9.11
C ILE A 75 -7.55 -6.19 -8.97
N VAL A 76 -7.83 -5.49 -7.88
CA VAL A 76 -7.33 -4.16 -7.57
C VAL A 76 -6.63 -4.18 -6.21
N ALA A 77 -5.41 -3.67 -6.16
CA ALA A 77 -4.69 -3.50 -4.89
C ALA A 77 -5.34 -2.40 -4.05
N ASP A 78 -5.54 -2.66 -2.76
CA ASP A 78 -6.00 -1.63 -1.84
C ASP A 78 -4.94 -0.54 -1.69
N ARG A 79 -5.34 0.66 -2.02
CA ARG A 79 -4.51 1.87 -1.99
C ARG A 79 -3.87 2.13 -0.64
N PHE A 80 -4.57 1.85 0.46
CA PHE A 80 -4.04 2.01 1.81
C PHE A 80 -2.79 1.14 2.01
N HIS A 81 -2.84 -0.12 1.61
CA HIS A 81 -1.73 -1.06 1.73
C HIS A 81 -0.56 -0.67 0.82
N VAL A 82 -0.83 -0.14 -0.38
CA VAL A 82 0.21 0.41 -1.27
C VAL A 82 0.93 1.58 -0.61
N VAL A 83 0.20 2.57 -0.09
CA VAL A 83 0.78 3.74 0.60
C VAL A 83 1.55 3.32 1.85
N ARG A 84 1.04 2.37 2.62
CA ARG A 84 1.72 1.79 3.78
C ARG A 84 3.04 1.15 3.38
N LEU A 85 3.07 0.37 2.30
CA LEU A 85 4.29 -0.26 1.79
C LEU A 85 5.33 0.79 1.37
N ILE A 86 4.93 1.83 0.64
CA ILE A 86 5.81 2.95 0.26
C ILE A 86 6.44 3.58 1.50
N ASN A 87 5.63 3.87 2.52
CA ASN A 87 6.13 4.45 3.77
C ASN A 87 7.10 3.51 4.50
N GLN A 88 6.84 2.21 4.52
CA GLN A 88 7.74 1.23 5.16
C GLN A 88 9.12 1.18 4.48
N HIS A 89 9.15 1.14 3.14
CA HIS A 89 10.41 1.16 2.39
C HIS A 89 11.15 2.49 2.56
N PHE A 90 10.45 3.61 2.50
CA PHE A 90 11.01 4.93 2.77
C PHE A 90 11.69 5.00 4.14
N LEU A 91 11.03 4.49 5.20
CA LEU A 91 11.59 4.48 6.55
C LEU A 91 12.81 3.56 6.68
N LYS A 92 12.89 2.46 5.90
CA LYS A 92 14.08 1.59 5.88
C LYS A 92 15.29 2.32 5.27
N VAL A 93 15.09 2.99 4.14
CA VAL A 93 16.16 3.77 3.51
C VAL A 93 16.61 4.91 4.42
N TRP A 94 15.67 5.62 5.03
CA TRP A 94 16.00 6.66 5.99
C TRP A 94 16.87 6.11 7.15
N GLN A 95 16.52 4.95 7.70
CA GLN A 95 17.31 4.28 8.75
C GLN A 95 18.77 4.01 8.33
N GLN A 96 19.02 3.80 7.04
CA GLN A 96 20.38 3.56 6.52
C GLN A 96 21.19 4.86 6.39
N HIS A 97 20.54 5.96 6.03
CA HIS A 97 21.21 7.24 5.80
C HIS A 97 21.33 8.11 7.05
N ASP A 98 20.37 8.03 7.96
CA ASP A 98 20.39 8.75 9.24
C ASP A 98 19.68 7.95 10.33
N PRO A 99 20.39 7.01 11.00
CA PRO A 99 19.85 6.20 12.09
C PRO A 99 19.36 7.03 13.29
N GLU A 100 20.00 8.15 13.59
CA GLU A 100 19.66 8.98 14.74
C GLU A 100 18.42 9.84 14.46
N GLY A 101 18.35 10.49 13.30
CA GLY A 101 17.15 11.21 12.88
C GLY A 101 15.94 10.29 12.79
N ARG A 102 16.17 9.02 12.40
CA ARG A 102 15.12 7.99 12.35
C ARG A 102 14.54 7.62 13.72
N LYS A 103 15.24 7.90 14.82
CA LYS A 103 14.75 7.72 16.20
C LYS A 103 13.92 8.92 16.68
N ASN A 104 14.06 10.08 16.05
CA ASN A 104 13.35 11.28 16.42
C ASN A 104 11.86 11.20 16.06
N ARG A 105 10.99 11.14 17.07
CA ARG A 105 9.52 11.01 16.87
C ARG A 105 8.91 12.17 16.09
N GLY A 106 9.40 13.39 16.29
CA GLY A 106 8.96 14.58 15.56
C GLY A 106 9.26 14.47 14.07
N LEU A 107 10.52 14.16 13.72
CA LEU A 107 10.92 13.92 12.33
C LEU A 107 10.17 12.75 11.69
N ILE A 108 9.95 11.65 12.40
CA ILE A 108 9.16 10.52 11.90
C ILE A 108 7.76 10.98 11.51
N SER A 109 7.12 11.78 12.37
CA SER A 109 5.80 12.33 12.10
C SER A 109 5.79 13.17 10.83
N LEU A 110 6.74 14.09 10.66
CA LEU A 110 6.85 14.96 9.49
C LEU A 110 7.15 14.15 8.21
N MET A 111 8.13 13.26 8.25
CA MET A 111 8.58 12.44 7.11
C MET A 111 7.49 11.49 6.59
N ARG A 112 6.57 11.04 7.43
CA ARG A 112 5.45 10.16 7.05
C ARG A 112 4.27 10.90 6.44
N ARG A 113 4.06 12.16 6.81
CA ARG A 113 2.93 12.96 6.33
C ARG A 113 3.06 13.31 4.84
N HIS A 114 1.91 13.65 4.25
CA HIS A 114 1.88 14.33 2.97
C HIS A 114 2.29 15.79 3.16
N GLN A 115 3.03 16.34 2.22
CA GLN A 115 3.50 17.73 2.30
C GLN A 115 2.35 18.74 2.44
N TRP A 116 1.19 18.49 1.85
CA TRP A 116 0.02 19.38 1.99
C TRP A 116 -0.70 19.27 3.34
N ASN A 117 -0.32 18.36 4.20
CA ASN A 117 -0.81 18.25 5.58
C ASN A 117 0.17 18.82 6.60
N LEU A 118 1.24 19.48 6.14
CA LEU A 118 2.19 20.20 6.97
C LEU A 118 1.81 21.68 6.97
N ASN A 119 1.87 22.33 8.15
CA ASN A 119 1.85 23.77 8.21
C ASN A 119 3.22 24.35 7.81
N ASP A 120 3.31 25.68 7.65
CA ASP A 120 4.52 26.34 7.14
C ASP A 120 5.75 26.08 8.00
N GLU A 121 5.60 26.13 9.33
CA GLU A 121 6.68 25.82 10.27
C GLU A 121 7.16 24.36 10.13
N GLN A 122 6.23 23.41 10.10
CA GLN A 122 6.55 22.00 9.93
C GLN A 122 7.25 21.72 8.60
N HIS A 123 6.78 22.39 7.53
CA HIS A 123 7.39 22.28 6.22
C HIS A 123 8.81 22.87 6.21
N ALA A 124 9.01 24.06 6.77
CA ALA A 124 10.32 24.70 6.89
C ALA A 124 11.31 23.83 7.69
N ASN A 125 10.88 23.31 8.85
CA ASN A 125 11.69 22.42 9.68
C ASN A 125 12.11 21.15 8.94
N LEU A 126 11.16 20.54 8.19
CA LEU A 126 11.45 19.37 7.39
C LEU A 126 12.41 19.67 6.25
N MET A 127 12.25 20.77 5.53
CA MET A 127 13.15 21.16 4.44
C MET A 127 14.55 21.49 4.95
N THR A 128 14.68 22.16 6.09
CA THR A 128 15.97 22.42 6.74
C THR A 128 16.68 21.12 7.09
N TYR A 129 15.96 20.14 7.65
CA TYR A 129 16.52 18.82 7.93
C TYR A 129 16.98 18.12 6.63
N LEU A 130 16.12 18.07 5.61
CA LEU A 130 16.40 17.39 4.34
C LEU A 130 17.55 18.04 3.56
N ALA A 131 17.81 19.34 3.72
CA ALA A 131 18.93 20.01 3.08
C ALA A 131 20.29 19.41 3.47
N GLY A 132 20.41 18.85 4.69
CA GLY A 132 21.60 18.10 5.14
C GLY A 132 21.74 16.71 4.54
N TYR A 133 20.70 16.19 3.88
CA TYR A 133 20.66 14.81 3.37
C TYR A 133 20.06 14.75 1.94
N PRO A 134 20.86 15.08 0.89
CA PRO A 134 20.35 15.16 -0.49
C PRO A 134 19.63 13.88 -0.97
N VAL A 135 20.13 12.71 -0.58
CA VAL A 135 19.49 11.42 -0.93
C VAL A 135 18.11 11.30 -0.28
N LEU A 136 17.98 11.66 1.00
CA LEU A 136 16.69 11.64 1.69
C LEU A 136 15.73 12.68 1.12
N GLN A 137 16.22 13.83 0.69
CA GLN A 137 15.42 14.85 0.03
C GLN A 137 14.81 14.33 -1.29
N ALA A 138 15.65 13.73 -2.14
CA ALA A 138 15.21 13.14 -3.40
C ALA A 138 14.20 12.01 -3.16
N LEU A 139 14.46 11.16 -2.18
CA LEU A 139 13.58 10.07 -1.78
C LEU A 139 12.23 10.58 -1.23
N TYR A 140 12.26 11.63 -0.40
CA TYR A 140 11.04 12.25 0.10
C TYR A 140 10.20 12.82 -1.05
N ALA A 141 10.82 13.52 -2.00
CA ALA A 141 10.13 14.04 -3.17
C ALA A 141 9.53 12.93 -4.04
N ALA A 142 10.26 11.84 -4.27
CA ALA A 142 9.76 10.66 -5.00
C ALA A 142 8.57 10.02 -4.28
N LYS A 143 8.67 9.83 -2.96
CA LYS A 143 7.56 9.34 -2.12
C LYS A 143 6.33 10.23 -2.27
N GLN A 144 6.47 11.55 -2.17
CA GLN A 144 5.34 12.48 -2.28
C GLN A 144 4.66 12.39 -3.65
N LYS A 145 5.44 12.30 -4.73
CA LYS A 145 4.90 12.12 -6.10
C LYS A 145 4.14 10.80 -6.24
N LEU A 146 4.71 9.70 -5.75
CA LEU A 146 4.09 8.38 -5.83
C LEU A 146 2.78 8.31 -5.04
N VAL A 147 2.79 8.81 -3.81
CA VAL A 147 1.59 8.83 -2.97
C VAL A 147 0.53 9.79 -3.53
N SER A 148 0.92 10.95 -4.05
CA SER A 148 0.01 11.87 -4.73
C SER A 148 -0.69 11.19 -5.91
N LEU A 149 0.06 10.42 -6.70
CA LEU A 149 -0.52 9.65 -7.80
C LEU A 149 -1.54 8.62 -7.31
N MET A 150 -1.21 7.86 -6.26
CA MET A 150 -2.10 6.86 -5.68
C MET A 150 -3.38 7.48 -5.08
N LEU A 151 -3.32 8.72 -4.62
CA LEU A 151 -4.47 9.42 -4.01
C LEU A 151 -5.37 10.14 -5.02
N LEU A 152 -4.99 10.21 -6.30
CA LEU A 152 -5.85 10.83 -7.32
C LEU A 152 -7.16 10.05 -7.48
N LYS A 153 -8.30 10.72 -7.20
CA LYS A 153 -9.64 10.14 -7.39
C LYS A 153 -9.96 9.83 -8.86
N THR A 154 -9.30 10.55 -9.78
CA THR A 154 -9.49 10.42 -11.23
C THR A 154 -8.40 9.57 -11.90
N LEU A 155 -7.64 8.79 -11.13
CA LEU A 155 -6.60 7.95 -11.68
C LEU A 155 -7.21 6.77 -12.44
N THR A 156 -7.08 6.79 -13.75
CA THR A 156 -7.45 5.65 -14.60
C THR A 156 -6.25 4.72 -14.78
N ALA A 157 -6.49 3.44 -15.08
CA ALA A 157 -5.43 2.47 -15.37
C ALA A 157 -4.49 2.95 -16.49
N ARG A 158 -5.03 3.62 -17.52
CA ARG A 158 -4.24 4.23 -18.62
C ARG A 158 -3.29 5.31 -18.10
N ARG A 159 -3.77 6.21 -17.24
CA ARG A 159 -2.94 7.28 -16.65
C ARG A 159 -1.89 6.72 -15.69
N ALA A 160 -2.24 5.70 -14.91
CA ALA A 160 -1.30 5.02 -14.04
C ALA A 160 -0.17 4.37 -14.84
N ARG A 161 -0.50 3.58 -15.87
CA ARG A 161 0.49 2.94 -16.77
C ARG A 161 1.43 3.93 -17.44
N ALA A 162 0.97 5.14 -17.77
CA ALA A 162 1.81 6.17 -18.37
C ALA A 162 2.76 6.83 -17.35
N LYS A 163 2.35 7.00 -16.08
CA LYS A 163 3.12 7.75 -15.07
C LYS A 163 4.02 6.89 -14.20
N LEU A 164 3.63 5.64 -13.91
CA LEU A 164 4.40 4.76 -13.04
C LEU A 164 5.82 4.47 -13.53
N PRO A 165 6.10 4.22 -14.83
CA PRO A 165 7.46 3.97 -15.30
C PRO A 165 8.42 5.12 -15.00
N GLN A 166 7.97 6.38 -15.15
CA GLN A 166 8.78 7.54 -14.83
C GLN A 166 9.12 7.62 -13.33
N LEU A 167 8.16 7.27 -12.47
CA LEU A 167 8.37 7.24 -11.02
C LEU A 167 9.31 6.10 -10.62
N PHE A 168 9.18 4.92 -11.23
CA PHE A 168 10.08 3.80 -10.99
C PHE A 168 11.50 4.09 -11.49
N GLY A 169 11.65 4.74 -12.63
CA GLY A 169 12.95 5.20 -13.12
C GLY A 169 13.66 6.13 -12.12
N LEU A 170 12.92 7.01 -11.44
CA LEU A 170 13.49 7.84 -10.35
C LEU A 170 13.95 7.00 -9.15
N LEU A 171 13.19 5.96 -8.77
CA LEU A 171 13.56 5.06 -7.68
C LEU A 171 14.78 4.20 -8.04
N ASP A 172 14.88 3.74 -9.28
CA ASP A 172 16.03 2.95 -9.76
C ASP A 172 17.31 3.78 -9.81
N GLN A 173 17.23 5.08 -10.14
CA GLN A 173 18.37 5.99 -10.14
C GLN A 173 18.99 6.17 -8.76
N LEU A 174 18.22 6.02 -7.69
CA LEU A 174 18.72 6.09 -6.31
C LEU A 174 19.58 4.88 -5.91
N ARG A 175 19.70 3.87 -6.78
CA ARG A 175 20.50 2.63 -6.62
C ARG A 175 20.35 1.91 -5.27
N ASP A 176 19.26 2.16 -4.56
CA ASP A 176 19.02 1.65 -3.23
C ASP A 176 18.25 0.31 -3.28
N SER A 177 18.76 -0.71 -2.58
CA SER A 177 18.18 -2.05 -2.59
C SER A 177 16.72 -2.10 -2.11
N PRO A 178 16.33 -1.46 -1.00
CA PRO A 178 14.93 -1.38 -0.57
C PRO A 178 13.99 -0.74 -1.60
N LEU A 179 14.47 0.26 -2.34
CA LEU A 179 13.66 0.94 -3.35
C LEU A 179 13.44 0.08 -4.60
N ARG A 180 14.43 -0.73 -4.98
CA ARG A 180 14.27 -1.73 -6.06
C ARG A 180 13.22 -2.80 -5.69
N VAL A 181 13.22 -3.24 -4.43
CA VAL A 181 12.18 -4.18 -3.94
C VAL A 181 10.81 -3.53 -4.02
N LEU A 182 10.68 -2.27 -3.59
CA LEU A 182 9.42 -1.52 -3.71
C LEU A 182 8.95 -1.42 -5.18
N ALA A 183 9.83 -1.03 -6.10
CA ALA A 183 9.50 -0.93 -7.51
C ALA A 183 8.98 -2.25 -8.05
N ARG A 184 9.67 -3.37 -7.80
CA ARG A 184 9.23 -4.71 -8.21
C ARG A 184 7.85 -5.08 -7.66
N THR A 185 7.59 -4.84 -6.38
CA THR A 185 6.30 -5.16 -5.75
C THR A 185 5.14 -4.35 -6.33
N LEU A 186 5.40 -3.12 -6.78
CA LEU A 186 4.38 -2.26 -7.37
C LEU A 186 4.15 -2.52 -8.87
N THR A 187 5.05 -3.28 -9.52
CA THR A 187 4.94 -3.66 -10.95
C THR A 187 4.42 -5.07 -11.16
N SER A 188 4.43 -5.92 -10.15
CA SER A 188 3.89 -7.30 -10.17
C SER A 188 2.37 -7.31 -9.99
#